data_fc76e1ab42079b72a1b79a80e2632bce
#
_entry.id   fc76e1ab42079b72a1b79a80e2632bce
#
_cell.length_a   1.000
_cell.length_b   1.000
_cell.length_c   1.000
_cell.angle_alpha   90.00
_cell.angle_beta   90.00
_cell.angle_gamma   90.00
#
_symmetry.space_group_name_H-M   'P 1'
#
loop_
_entity.id
_entity.type
_entity.pdbx_description
1 polymer ?
#
loop_
_entity_poly.entity_id
_entity_poly.type
_entity_poly.pdbx_seq_one_letter_code
_entity_poly.pdbx_strand_id
1 'polypeptide(L)'
;MFERTSTRELFPSVYNGVLEISVLSETDDVLLDQALAKLERAQLNQFILTADEETISVYEKMFSILANPTTETLQFRRERVLNRMSLQPPFTMRWLQNKLDGIIGVGKWNAYVDYANRTLYVESFVVNQQWFNELRITINRIKPCNLVFVNKPLIMADVVANETIVSATKHYAYILGQWQLGQEPFATTDSEEVIKLPSVNSINPNLLADVASFSATDVVAVRLNGSVKLSDFTTKAGQGTTTIVEYEVKPAQASEITQIELLGTGDRVLTASSVYIPVTEAVICKHSINFKEGE
;
A
#
# COMPACT_ATOMS: atom_id res chain seq x y z
N MET A 1 -11.71 4.20 32.63
CA MET A 1 -12.97 4.89 32.90
C MET A 1 -13.11 4.95 34.42
N PHE A 2 -13.12 6.13 35.02
CA PHE A 2 -13.29 6.28 36.46
C PHE A 2 -14.79 6.16 36.77
N GLU A 3 -15.15 5.18 37.62
CA GLU A 3 -16.51 5.08 38.12
C GLU A 3 -16.66 5.99 39.35
N ARG A 4 -17.76 6.70 39.42
CA ARG A 4 -18.07 7.63 40.48
C ARG A 4 -19.46 7.31 41.06
N THR A 5 -19.55 7.33 42.36
CA THR A 5 -20.83 7.29 43.07
C THR A 5 -21.50 8.67 42.97
N SER A 6 -22.81 8.72 42.77
CA SER A 6 -23.55 9.98 42.75
C SER A 6 -23.41 10.69 44.10
N THR A 7 -23.28 12.01 44.06
CA THR A 7 -23.17 12.85 45.26
C THR A 7 -24.37 12.69 46.18
N ARG A 8 -25.53 12.40 45.61
CA ARG A 8 -26.77 12.12 46.37
C ARG A 8 -26.66 10.89 47.27
N GLU A 9 -25.96 9.85 46.84
CA GLU A 9 -25.78 8.61 47.64
C GLU A 9 -24.83 8.81 48.84
N LEU A 10 -24.05 9.88 48.83
CA LEU A 10 -23.15 10.23 49.93
C LEU A 10 -23.83 11.04 51.03
N PHE A 11 -25.02 11.62 50.77
CA PHE A 11 -25.78 12.34 51.81
C PHE A 11 -26.50 11.37 52.79
N PRO A 12 -26.55 11.76 54.04
CA PRO A 12 -27.35 11.00 55.04
C PRO A 12 -28.82 10.90 54.64
N SER A 13 -29.47 9.80 55.01
CA SER A 13 -30.87 9.49 54.69
C SER A 13 -31.88 10.53 55.20
N VAL A 14 -31.49 11.33 56.19
CA VAL A 14 -32.33 12.46 56.68
C VAL A 14 -32.65 13.50 55.63
N TYR A 15 -31.83 13.60 54.57
CA TYR A 15 -32.01 14.53 53.46
C TYR A 15 -32.83 13.92 52.31
N ASN A 16 -33.31 12.71 52.45
CA ASN A 16 -34.14 12.07 51.43
C ASN A 16 -35.49 12.84 51.31
N GLY A 17 -35.77 13.24 50.06
CA GLY A 17 -37.01 13.98 49.76
C GLY A 17 -36.89 15.50 49.91
N VAL A 18 -35.71 16.05 50.28
CA VAL A 18 -35.45 17.52 50.27
C VAL A 18 -35.07 17.93 48.85
N LEU A 19 -35.91 18.75 48.22
CA LEU A 19 -35.78 19.13 46.79
C LEU A 19 -34.50 19.90 46.57
N GLU A 20 -34.15 20.84 47.45
CA GLU A 20 -32.94 21.67 47.33
C GLU A 20 -31.66 20.84 47.35
N ILE A 21 -31.60 19.81 48.16
CA ILE A 21 -30.46 18.89 48.23
C ILE A 21 -30.37 18.03 46.95
N SER A 22 -31.51 17.64 46.39
CA SER A 22 -31.57 16.90 45.13
C SER A 22 -30.99 17.72 43.98
N VAL A 23 -31.45 18.98 43.84
CA VAL A 23 -30.96 19.88 42.79
C VAL A 23 -29.48 20.23 42.96
N LEU A 24 -29.02 20.43 44.21
CA LEU A 24 -27.64 20.67 44.50
C LEU A 24 -26.79 19.47 44.10
N SER A 25 -27.18 18.24 44.50
CA SER A 25 -26.49 17.00 44.14
C SER A 25 -26.38 16.79 42.63
N GLU A 26 -27.48 17.05 41.90
CA GLU A 26 -27.48 16.95 40.43
C GLU A 26 -26.52 17.93 39.77
N THR A 27 -26.46 19.18 40.30
CA THR A 27 -25.54 20.21 39.80
C THR A 27 -24.08 19.83 40.07
N ASP A 28 -23.79 19.36 41.29
CA ASP A 28 -22.46 18.89 41.65
C ASP A 28 -22.04 17.68 40.84
N ASP A 29 -22.96 16.75 40.57
CA ASP A 29 -22.69 15.56 39.74
C ASP A 29 -22.29 15.98 38.32
N VAL A 30 -22.97 16.94 37.70
CA VAL A 30 -22.60 17.46 36.38
C VAL A 30 -21.20 18.09 36.38
N LEU A 31 -20.88 18.87 37.40
CA LEU A 31 -19.56 19.51 37.52
C LEU A 31 -18.45 18.48 37.74
N LEU A 32 -18.70 17.49 38.58
CA LEU A 32 -17.75 16.41 38.87
C LEU A 32 -17.54 15.51 37.64
N ASP A 33 -18.58 15.21 36.88
CA ASP A 33 -18.47 14.43 35.64
C ASP A 33 -17.65 15.18 34.59
N GLN A 34 -17.84 16.50 34.44
CA GLN A 34 -17.00 17.34 33.59
C GLN A 34 -15.53 17.36 34.05
N ALA A 35 -15.29 17.42 35.36
CA ALA A 35 -13.94 17.37 35.91
C ALA A 35 -13.26 16.02 35.65
N LEU A 36 -13.99 14.90 35.83
CA LEU A 36 -13.50 13.56 35.55
C LEU A 36 -13.21 13.38 34.05
N ALA A 37 -14.07 13.85 33.17
CA ALA A 37 -13.84 13.80 31.72
C ALA A 37 -12.56 14.55 31.32
N LYS A 38 -12.31 15.74 31.93
CA LYS A 38 -11.04 16.47 31.71
C LYS A 38 -9.83 15.73 32.25
N LEU A 39 -9.95 15.06 33.38
CA LEU A 39 -8.89 14.27 33.98
C LEU A 39 -8.55 13.05 33.11
N GLU A 40 -9.56 12.32 32.64
CA GLU A 40 -9.38 11.20 31.69
C GLU A 40 -8.71 11.66 30.43
N ARG A 41 -9.13 12.79 29.86
CA ARG A 41 -8.50 13.37 28.67
C ARG A 41 -7.02 13.73 28.93
N ALA A 42 -6.73 14.35 30.09
CA ALA A 42 -5.37 14.68 30.48
C ALA A 42 -4.50 13.43 30.65
N GLN A 43 -5.05 12.34 31.19
CA GLN A 43 -4.37 11.05 31.30
C GLN A 43 -4.09 10.44 29.93
N LEU A 44 -5.07 10.41 29.02
CA LEU A 44 -4.92 9.89 27.66
C LEU A 44 -3.89 10.69 26.87
N ASN A 45 -3.82 12.00 27.09
CA ASN A 45 -2.89 12.91 26.41
C ASN A 45 -1.41 12.75 26.88
N GLN A 46 -1.16 12.00 27.94
CA GLN A 46 0.21 11.65 28.34
C GLN A 46 0.86 10.65 27.36
N PHE A 47 0.05 9.90 26.62
CA PHE A 47 0.55 8.90 25.68
C PHE A 47 0.24 9.31 24.25
N ILE A 48 1.24 9.35 23.39
CA ILE A 48 1.08 9.78 21.99
C ILE A 48 0.04 8.96 21.24
N LEU A 49 -0.07 7.65 21.52
CA LEU A 49 -1.02 6.76 20.86
C LEU A 49 -2.49 7.12 21.13
N THR A 50 -2.77 7.72 22.28
CA THR A 50 -4.13 8.09 22.72
C THR A 50 -4.35 9.60 22.75
N ALA A 51 -3.30 10.40 22.58
CA ALA A 51 -3.35 11.87 22.63
C ALA A 51 -4.30 12.45 21.58
N ASP A 52 -4.97 13.53 21.94
CA ASP A 52 -5.86 14.26 21.05
C ASP A 52 -5.08 15.11 20.01
N GLU A 53 -5.82 15.73 19.10
CA GLU A 53 -5.25 16.50 18.01
C GLU A 53 -4.46 17.71 18.50
N GLU A 54 -4.95 18.38 19.53
CA GLU A 54 -4.29 19.56 20.12
C GLU A 54 -2.92 19.18 20.70
N THR A 55 -2.87 18.09 21.46
CA THR A 55 -1.63 17.58 22.06
C THR A 55 -0.65 17.10 21.00
N ILE A 56 -1.12 16.39 19.96
CA ILE A 56 -0.27 15.98 18.85
C ILE A 56 0.32 17.20 18.11
N SER A 57 -0.45 18.27 17.94
CA SER A 57 0.04 19.51 17.32
C SER A 57 1.18 20.16 18.14
N VAL A 58 1.17 20.03 19.47
CA VAL A 58 2.28 20.48 20.32
C VAL A 58 3.52 19.63 20.06
N TYR A 59 3.41 18.30 20.04
CA TYR A 59 4.53 17.42 19.71
C TYR A 59 5.09 17.68 18.32
N GLU A 60 4.23 17.89 17.32
CA GLU A 60 4.66 18.22 15.96
C GLU A 60 5.50 19.49 15.91
N LYS A 61 5.11 20.53 16.64
CA LYS A 61 5.93 21.75 16.79
C LYS A 61 7.28 21.47 17.44
N MET A 62 7.31 20.66 18.51
CA MET A 62 8.56 20.29 19.20
C MET A 62 9.53 19.55 18.27
N PHE A 63 9.03 18.69 17.38
CA PHE A 63 9.84 17.92 16.43
C PHE A 63 10.03 18.62 15.08
N SER A 64 9.57 19.87 14.93
CA SER A 64 9.61 20.64 13.67
C SER A 64 8.96 19.88 12.51
N ILE A 65 7.80 19.28 12.76
CA ILE A 65 7.01 18.57 11.77
C ILE A 65 6.00 19.55 11.16
N LEU A 66 6.04 19.71 9.84
CA LEU A 66 5.01 20.45 9.11
C LEU A 66 3.86 19.49 8.82
N ALA A 67 2.83 19.54 9.66
CA ALA A 67 1.63 18.74 9.52
C ALA A 67 0.59 19.47 8.68
N ASN A 68 -0.21 18.70 7.90
CA ASN A 68 -1.40 19.22 7.25
C ASN A 68 -2.65 18.52 7.83
N PRO A 69 -3.28 19.13 8.85
CA PRO A 69 -4.43 18.51 9.54
C PRO A 69 -5.63 18.22 8.63
N THR A 70 -5.74 18.90 7.48
CA THR A 70 -6.87 18.72 6.55
C THR A 70 -6.74 17.48 5.67
N THR A 71 -5.52 17.00 5.43
CA THR A 71 -5.24 15.86 4.54
C THR A 71 -4.70 14.63 5.27
N GLU A 72 -4.17 14.82 6.49
CA GLU A 72 -3.53 13.76 7.28
C GLU A 72 -4.48 13.27 8.38
N THR A 73 -4.57 11.93 8.53
CA THR A 73 -5.34 11.34 9.61
C THR A 73 -4.63 11.51 10.96
N LEU A 74 -5.39 11.64 12.05
CA LEU A 74 -4.82 11.75 13.40
C LEU A 74 -3.94 10.51 13.74
N GLN A 75 -4.34 9.34 13.28
CA GLN A 75 -3.57 8.09 13.44
C GLN A 75 -2.18 8.22 12.81
N PHE A 76 -2.10 8.65 11.57
CA PHE A 76 -0.82 8.87 10.89
C PHE A 76 0.05 9.91 11.60
N ARG A 77 -0.55 11.01 12.07
CA ARG A 77 0.16 12.07 12.81
C ARG A 77 0.77 11.54 14.12
N ARG A 78 0.03 10.69 14.87
CA ARG A 78 0.53 10.01 16.08
C ARG A 78 1.72 9.09 15.76
N GLU A 79 1.58 8.24 14.74
CA GLU A 79 2.63 7.31 14.31
C GLU A 79 3.88 8.04 13.84
N ARG A 80 3.72 9.15 13.12
CA ARG A 80 4.83 10.02 12.70
C ARG A 80 5.60 10.62 13.88
N VAL A 81 4.90 11.12 14.89
CA VAL A 81 5.54 11.65 16.12
C VAL A 81 6.31 10.53 16.83
N LEU A 82 5.72 9.34 17.00
CA LEU A 82 6.40 8.19 17.59
C LEU A 82 7.64 7.80 16.78
N ASN A 83 7.53 7.79 15.45
CA ASN A 83 8.68 7.53 14.58
C ASN A 83 9.82 8.52 14.85
N ARG A 84 9.52 9.81 14.98
CA ARG A 84 10.52 10.85 15.29
C ARG A 84 11.15 10.69 16.65
N MET A 85 10.40 10.29 17.66
CA MET A 85 10.91 10.03 19.01
C MET A 85 11.82 8.79 19.06
N SER A 86 11.55 7.79 18.25
CA SER A 86 12.28 6.52 18.26
C SER A 86 13.55 6.51 17.40
N LEU A 87 13.98 7.67 16.87
CA LEU A 87 15.21 7.78 16.09
C LEU A 87 16.43 7.82 17.02
N GLN A 88 17.08 6.68 17.18
CA GLN A 88 18.30 6.56 17.97
C GLN A 88 19.45 6.03 17.10
N PRO A 89 20.65 6.65 17.11
CA PRO A 89 21.87 6.05 16.59
C PRO A 89 22.41 4.97 17.57
N PRO A 90 23.22 3.97 17.12
CA PRO A 90 23.92 3.91 15.86
C PRO A 90 23.15 3.21 14.74
N PHE A 91 23.42 3.65 13.49
CA PHE A 91 22.89 3.01 12.29
C PHE A 91 23.54 1.63 12.06
N THR A 92 22.73 0.57 12.07
CA THR A 92 23.10 -0.75 11.58
C THR A 92 22.08 -1.22 10.56
N MET A 93 22.47 -2.09 9.63
CA MET A 93 21.53 -2.62 8.64
C MET A 93 20.35 -3.35 9.31
N ARG A 94 20.62 -4.14 10.36
CA ARG A 94 19.56 -4.82 11.13
C ARG A 94 18.58 -3.83 11.79
N TRP A 95 19.10 -2.73 12.34
CA TRP A 95 18.24 -1.70 12.92
C TRP A 95 17.39 -1.02 11.84
N LEU A 96 17.99 -0.72 10.66
CA LEU A 96 17.27 -0.17 9.51
C LEU A 96 16.14 -1.10 9.07
N GLN A 97 16.42 -2.41 8.96
CA GLN A 97 15.42 -3.42 8.60
C GLN A 97 14.24 -3.42 9.56
N ASN A 98 14.50 -3.50 10.87
CA ASN A 98 13.45 -3.44 11.89
C ASN A 98 12.65 -2.13 11.83
N LYS A 99 13.30 -1.03 11.48
CA LYS A 99 12.63 0.26 11.34
C LYS A 99 11.74 0.32 10.11
N LEU A 100 12.20 -0.23 8.99
CA LEU A 100 11.43 -0.35 7.75
C LEU A 100 10.21 -1.27 7.94
N ASP A 101 10.37 -2.38 8.67
CA ASP A 101 9.25 -3.26 9.05
C ASP A 101 8.18 -2.52 9.84
N GLY A 102 8.57 -1.63 10.75
CA GLY A 102 7.64 -0.83 11.53
C GLY A 102 6.95 0.29 10.74
N ILE A 103 7.55 0.80 9.67
CA ILE A 103 7.02 1.92 8.87
C ILE A 103 6.20 1.42 7.67
N ILE A 104 6.75 0.46 6.92
CA ILE A 104 6.20 0.00 5.64
C ILE A 104 5.44 -1.33 5.82
N GLY A 105 5.89 -2.14 6.78
CA GLY A 105 5.42 -3.49 7.03
C GLY A 105 6.37 -4.56 6.51
N VAL A 106 6.34 -5.72 7.15
CA VAL A 106 7.21 -6.87 6.83
C VAL A 106 6.98 -7.35 5.40
N GLY A 107 8.06 -7.57 4.65
CA GLY A 107 8.02 -8.10 3.29
C GLY A 107 7.60 -7.10 2.20
N LYS A 108 7.33 -5.83 2.56
CA LYS A 108 6.92 -4.78 1.61
C LYS A 108 8.04 -3.82 1.24
N TRP A 109 9.26 -4.15 1.51
CA TRP A 109 10.44 -3.35 1.19
C TRP A 109 11.66 -4.25 0.95
N ASN A 110 12.65 -3.70 0.26
CA ASN A 110 13.97 -4.29 0.10
C ASN A 110 15.01 -3.19 0.26
N ALA A 111 16.09 -3.44 1.01
CA ALA A 111 17.15 -2.46 1.22
C ALA A 111 18.51 -3.09 1.04
N TYR A 112 19.34 -2.45 0.23
CA TYR A 112 20.71 -2.89 -0.03
C TYR A 112 21.65 -1.70 -0.21
N VAL A 113 22.95 -1.93 0.04
CA VAL A 113 24.00 -0.92 -0.11
C VAL A 113 24.88 -1.29 -1.29
N ASP A 114 25.00 -0.37 -2.25
CA ASP A 114 26.06 -0.41 -3.25
C ASP A 114 27.31 0.26 -2.66
N TYR A 115 28.26 -0.57 -2.26
CA TYR A 115 29.48 -0.08 -1.63
C TYR A 115 30.41 0.63 -2.61
N ALA A 116 30.37 0.27 -3.91
CA ALA A 116 31.19 0.91 -4.93
C ALA A 116 30.80 2.37 -5.14
N ASN A 117 29.48 2.63 -5.21
CA ASN A 117 28.92 3.95 -5.40
C ASN A 117 28.50 4.64 -4.08
N ARG A 118 28.73 4.00 -2.94
CA ARG A 118 28.34 4.50 -1.60
C ARG A 118 26.87 4.87 -1.52
N THR A 119 26.01 4.06 -2.12
CA THR A 119 24.57 4.36 -2.22
C THR A 119 23.75 3.33 -1.47
N LEU A 120 22.87 3.81 -0.59
CA LEU A 120 21.84 3.02 0.07
C LEU A 120 20.57 3.09 -0.77
N TYR A 121 20.17 1.97 -1.35
CA TYR A 121 18.92 1.81 -2.04
C TYR A 121 17.86 1.24 -1.10
N VAL A 122 16.68 1.83 -1.11
CA VAL A 122 15.50 1.27 -0.46
C VAL A 122 14.38 1.21 -1.49
N GLU A 123 13.96 -0.01 -1.82
CA GLU A 123 12.81 -0.29 -2.65
C GLU A 123 11.61 -0.45 -1.73
N SER A 124 10.55 0.31 -1.93
CA SER A 124 9.36 0.26 -1.07
C SER A 124 8.09 0.24 -1.87
N PHE A 125 7.09 -0.57 -1.42
CA PHE A 125 5.76 -0.54 -2.00
C PHE A 125 5.10 0.80 -1.72
N VAL A 126 4.71 1.49 -2.78
CA VAL A 126 4.05 2.79 -2.70
C VAL A 126 2.55 2.59 -2.51
N VAL A 127 2.14 2.36 -1.28
CA VAL A 127 0.71 2.27 -0.93
C VAL A 127 0.23 3.56 -0.27
N ASN A 128 1.12 4.31 0.39
CA ASN A 128 0.76 5.50 1.15
C ASN A 128 1.80 6.62 0.99
N GLN A 129 1.39 7.72 0.35
CA GLN A 129 2.18 8.93 0.12
C GLN A 129 2.83 9.50 1.38
N GLN A 130 2.07 9.56 2.47
CA GLN A 130 2.50 10.21 3.69
C GLN A 130 3.73 9.49 4.26
N TRP A 131 3.74 8.15 4.22
CA TRP A 131 4.86 7.35 4.65
C TRP A 131 6.07 7.42 3.73
N PHE A 132 5.88 7.67 2.44
CA PHE A 132 7.00 7.85 1.50
C PHE A 132 7.89 9.04 1.88
N ASN A 133 7.27 10.19 2.18
CA ASN A 133 7.98 11.38 2.64
C ASN A 133 8.62 11.17 4.02
N GLU A 134 7.90 10.54 4.94
CA GLU A 134 8.41 10.26 6.29
C GLU A 134 9.60 9.30 6.25
N LEU A 135 9.57 8.29 5.40
CA LEU A 135 10.67 7.37 5.16
C LEU A 135 11.93 8.13 4.71
N ARG A 136 11.80 9.03 3.72
CA ARG A 136 12.90 9.84 3.20
C ARG A 136 13.54 10.69 4.31
N ILE A 137 12.73 11.37 5.11
CA ILE A 137 13.20 12.22 6.21
C ILE A 137 13.89 11.36 7.27
N THR A 138 13.29 10.21 7.61
CA THR A 138 13.81 9.29 8.63
C THR A 138 15.18 8.76 8.21
N ILE A 139 15.30 8.20 7.01
CA ILE A 139 16.57 7.62 6.54
C ILE A 139 17.65 8.69 6.40
N ASN A 140 17.33 9.87 5.88
CA ASN A 140 18.32 10.96 5.78
C ASN A 140 18.85 11.43 7.14
N ARG A 141 18.07 11.29 8.22
CA ARG A 141 18.52 11.62 9.58
C ARG A 141 19.44 10.58 10.20
N ILE A 142 19.23 9.30 9.86
CA ILE A 142 19.92 8.17 10.52
C ILE A 142 21.04 7.58 9.69
N LYS A 143 21.01 7.73 8.36
CA LYS A 143 22.07 7.18 7.50
C LYS A 143 23.42 7.80 7.81
N PRO A 144 24.53 7.06 7.67
CA PRO A 144 25.85 7.62 7.68
C PRO A 144 25.99 8.72 6.62
N CYS A 145 26.72 9.79 6.95
CA CYS A 145 26.88 10.94 6.05
C CYS A 145 27.63 10.60 4.73
N ASN A 146 28.36 9.49 4.70
CA ASN A 146 29.09 9.00 3.53
C ASN A 146 28.24 8.18 2.56
N LEU A 147 26.95 7.92 2.89
CA LEU A 147 26.03 7.20 2.00
C LEU A 147 25.06 8.15 1.35
N VAL A 148 24.89 8.03 0.05
CA VAL A 148 23.79 8.64 -0.69
C VAL A 148 22.54 7.75 -0.51
N PHE A 149 21.40 8.34 -0.26
CA PHE A 149 20.14 7.59 -0.15
C PHE A 149 19.34 7.73 -1.43
N VAL A 150 18.91 6.61 -1.99
CA VAL A 150 18.01 6.56 -3.14
C VAL A 150 16.78 5.73 -2.75
N ASN A 151 15.63 6.36 -2.73
CA ASN A 151 14.35 5.67 -2.56
C ASN A 151 13.81 5.27 -3.93
N LYS A 152 13.55 3.96 -4.11
CA LYS A 152 12.97 3.40 -5.34
C LYS A 152 11.54 2.97 -5.03
N PRO A 153 10.52 3.75 -5.39
CA PRO A 153 9.15 3.27 -5.30
C PRO A 153 8.98 2.04 -6.19
N LEU A 154 8.49 0.96 -5.60
CA LEU A 154 8.23 -0.31 -6.29
C LEU A 154 6.74 -0.43 -6.57
N ILE A 155 6.41 -0.52 -7.84
CA ILE A 155 5.05 -0.75 -8.32
C ILE A 155 4.97 -2.21 -8.76
N MET A 156 4.08 -2.98 -8.13
CA MET A 156 3.89 -4.40 -8.45
C MET A 156 2.53 -4.63 -9.08
N ALA A 157 2.53 -5.48 -10.10
CA ALA A 157 1.32 -6.02 -10.70
C ALA A 157 1.50 -7.54 -10.84
N ASP A 158 0.46 -8.29 -10.48
CA ASP A 158 0.41 -9.74 -10.70
C ASP A 158 -0.49 -10.02 -11.89
N VAL A 159 -0.01 -10.83 -12.82
CA VAL A 159 -0.78 -11.35 -13.95
C VAL A 159 -0.96 -12.85 -13.73
N VAL A 160 -2.21 -13.28 -13.65
CA VAL A 160 -2.57 -14.67 -13.41
C VAL A 160 -2.95 -15.30 -14.74
N ALA A 161 -2.30 -16.39 -15.11
CA ALA A 161 -2.61 -17.20 -16.26
C ALA A 161 -3.38 -18.45 -15.82
N ASN A 162 -4.52 -18.70 -16.46
CA ASN A 162 -5.34 -19.89 -16.23
C ASN A 162 -5.41 -20.71 -17.50
N GLU A 163 -5.21 -22.03 -17.40
CA GLU A 163 -5.46 -22.96 -18.48
C GLU A 163 -6.84 -23.59 -18.30
N THR A 164 -7.62 -23.64 -19.38
CA THR A 164 -8.92 -24.28 -19.38
C THR A 164 -8.98 -25.23 -20.57
N ILE A 165 -9.22 -26.52 -20.31
CA ILE A 165 -9.43 -27.51 -21.34
C ILE A 165 -10.94 -27.77 -21.45
N VAL A 166 -11.46 -27.62 -22.65
CA VAL A 166 -12.88 -27.88 -22.98
C VAL A 166 -12.96 -29.08 -23.90
N SER A 167 -13.75 -30.04 -23.53
CA SER A 167 -14.07 -31.18 -24.42
C SER A 167 -15.51 -31.10 -24.93
N ALA A 168 -15.68 -31.40 -26.19
CA ALA A 168 -17.00 -31.55 -26.78
C ALA A 168 -17.03 -32.77 -27.65
N THR A 169 -18.07 -33.57 -27.54
CA THR A 169 -18.24 -34.77 -28.36
C THR A 169 -19.06 -34.44 -29.61
N LYS A 170 -18.55 -34.83 -30.79
CA LYS A 170 -19.30 -34.73 -32.02
C LYS A 170 -20.09 -36.04 -32.30
N HIS A 171 -21.38 -35.90 -32.44
CA HIS A 171 -22.26 -36.96 -32.88
C HIS A 171 -22.56 -36.78 -34.36
N TYR A 172 -22.32 -37.84 -35.12
CA TYR A 172 -22.60 -37.88 -36.56
C TYR A 172 -23.91 -38.58 -36.82
N ALA A 173 -24.85 -37.91 -37.48
CA ALA A 173 -26.19 -38.38 -37.75
C ALA A 173 -26.34 -39.14 -39.10
N TYR A 174 -25.26 -39.70 -39.66
CA TYR A 174 -25.27 -40.39 -40.96
C TYR A 174 -25.63 -41.87 -40.87
N ILE A 175 -26.73 -42.21 -40.25
CA ILE A 175 -27.22 -43.61 -40.28
C ILE A 175 -27.96 -43.82 -41.57
N LEU A 176 -27.50 -44.78 -42.36
CA LEU A 176 -28.08 -45.12 -43.67
C LEU A 176 -29.57 -45.49 -43.51
N GLY A 177 -30.47 -44.79 -44.22
CA GLY A 177 -31.91 -45.00 -44.17
C GLY A 177 -32.67 -44.24 -43.08
N GLN A 178 -31.97 -43.52 -42.18
CA GLN A 178 -32.60 -42.69 -41.13
C GLN A 178 -32.26 -41.19 -41.22
N TRP A 179 -31.09 -40.87 -41.77
CA TRP A 179 -30.69 -39.46 -41.92
C TRP A 179 -31.18 -38.88 -43.24
N GLN A 180 -31.81 -37.71 -43.23
CA GLN A 180 -32.34 -37.04 -44.42
C GLN A 180 -31.48 -35.77 -44.71
N LEU A 181 -30.90 -35.78 -45.91
CA LEU A 181 -30.07 -34.66 -46.38
C LEU A 181 -30.91 -33.38 -46.48
N GLY A 182 -30.42 -32.31 -45.79
CA GLY A 182 -31.05 -30.99 -45.80
C GLY A 182 -32.12 -30.77 -44.73
N GLN A 183 -32.51 -31.79 -43.95
CA GLN A 183 -33.45 -31.63 -42.83
C GLN A 183 -32.74 -31.65 -41.46
N GLU A 184 -31.69 -32.46 -41.33
CA GLU A 184 -30.92 -32.56 -40.11
C GLU A 184 -29.44 -32.27 -40.39
N PRO A 185 -28.72 -31.63 -39.44
CA PRO A 185 -27.31 -31.40 -39.60
C PRO A 185 -26.54 -32.71 -39.63
N PHE A 186 -25.51 -32.80 -40.49
CA PHE A 186 -24.65 -33.97 -40.63
C PHE A 186 -23.95 -34.38 -39.33
N ALA A 187 -23.61 -33.39 -38.52
CA ALA A 187 -23.02 -33.59 -37.19
C ALA A 187 -23.58 -32.57 -36.21
N THR A 188 -23.81 -32.98 -34.98
CA THR A 188 -24.15 -32.12 -33.83
C THR A 188 -23.01 -32.20 -32.84
N THR A 189 -22.72 -31.08 -32.17
CA THR A 189 -21.75 -31.03 -31.09
C THR A 189 -22.53 -30.88 -29.78
N ASP A 190 -22.22 -31.76 -28.82
CA ASP A 190 -22.78 -31.63 -27.46
C ASP A 190 -22.33 -30.33 -26.78
N SER A 191 -22.97 -30.00 -25.65
CA SER A 191 -22.54 -28.91 -24.83
C SER A 191 -21.07 -29.10 -24.42
N GLU A 192 -20.31 -28.03 -24.51
CA GLU A 192 -18.93 -28.00 -24.06
C GLU A 192 -18.86 -28.30 -22.56
N GLU A 193 -18.05 -29.29 -22.19
CA GLU A 193 -17.77 -29.61 -20.78
C GLU A 193 -16.34 -29.17 -20.43
N VAL A 194 -16.22 -28.36 -19.39
CA VAL A 194 -14.92 -27.91 -18.87
C VAL A 194 -14.31 -29.05 -18.08
N ILE A 195 -13.18 -29.56 -18.55
CA ILE A 195 -12.39 -30.55 -17.80
C ILE A 195 -11.68 -29.83 -16.68
N LYS A 196 -11.97 -30.19 -15.43
CA LYS A 196 -11.23 -29.73 -14.28
C LYS A 196 -9.84 -30.36 -14.30
N LEU A 197 -8.82 -29.54 -14.50
CA LEU A 197 -7.43 -29.95 -14.37
C LEU A 197 -7.12 -30.31 -12.91
N PRO A 198 -6.30 -31.36 -12.67
CA PRO A 198 -5.81 -31.62 -11.32
C PRO A 198 -5.02 -30.39 -10.84
N SER A 199 -5.07 -30.10 -9.52
CA SER A 199 -4.43 -28.96 -8.88
C SER A 199 -2.89 -28.98 -8.89
N VAL A 200 -2.28 -29.56 -9.89
CA VAL A 200 -0.84 -29.56 -10.13
C VAL A 200 -0.57 -28.53 -11.22
N ASN A 201 0.42 -27.67 -11.01
CA ASN A 201 0.84 -26.65 -11.95
C ASN A 201 0.89 -27.20 -13.39
N SER A 202 -0.06 -26.79 -14.21
CA SER A 202 -0.15 -27.20 -15.62
C SER A 202 0.70 -26.30 -16.51
N ILE A 203 0.86 -25.04 -16.11
CA ILE A 203 1.63 -24.04 -16.84
C ILE A 203 3.11 -24.14 -16.44
N ASN A 204 3.96 -24.49 -17.42
CA ASN A 204 5.40 -24.60 -17.18
C ASN A 204 6.00 -23.20 -16.88
N PRO A 205 6.88 -23.08 -15.86
CA PRO A 205 7.59 -21.82 -15.56
C PRO A 205 8.34 -21.23 -16.77
N ASN A 206 8.77 -22.05 -17.72
CA ASN A 206 9.41 -21.57 -18.96
C ASN A 206 8.45 -20.70 -19.80
N LEU A 207 7.17 -21.09 -19.91
CA LEU A 207 6.18 -20.29 -20.62
C LEU A 207 5.97 -18.94 -19.92
N LEU A 208 5.92 -18.92 -18.59
CA LEU A 208 5.79 -17.68 -17.82
C LEU A 208 7.03 -16.81 -18.00
N ALA A 209 8.23 -17.39 -18.08
CA ALA A 209 9.47 -16.67 -18.35
C ALA A 209 9.53 -16.08 -19.77
N ASP A 210 9.03 -16.82 -20.77
CA ASP A 210 8.92 -16.32 -22.14
C ASP A 210 7.93 -15.15 -22.22
N VAL A 211 6.79 -15.25 -21.54
CA VAL A 211 5.80 -14.17 -21.45
C VAL A 211 6.40 -12.94 -20.74
N ALA A 212 7.16 -13.13 -19.66
CA ALA A 212 7.84 -12.04 -18.97
C ALA A 212 8.87 -11.34 -19.88
N SER A 213 9.64 -12.10 -20.64
CA SER A 213 10.63 -11.58 -21.59
C SER A 213 9.95 -10.83 -22.75
N PHE A 214 8.85 -11.36 -23.27
CA PHE A 214 8.04 -10.70 -24.30
C PHE A 214 7.42 -9.40 -23.77
N SER A 215 6.84 -9.42 -22.57
CA SER A 215 6.27 -8.24 -21.93
C SER A 215 7.34 -7.14 -21.75
N ALA A 216 8.56 -7.48 -21.33
CA ALA A 216 9.66 -6.53 -21.26
C ALA A 216 9.96 -5.88 -22.64
N THR A 217 9.89 -6.64 -23.73
CA THR A 217 10.12 -6.14 -25.07
C THR A 217 8.99 -5.22 -25.55
N ASP A 218 7.74 -5.57 -25.24
CA ASP A 218 6.54 -4.82 -25.65
C ASP A 218 6.41 -3.45 -24.99
N VAL A 219 6.95 -3.26 -23.77
CA VAL A 219 6.99 -1.94 -23.12
C VAL A 219 7.88 -0.99 -23.92
N VAL A 220 7.31 0.08 -24.48
CA VAL A 220 8.01 1.07 -25.30
C VAL A 220 8.22 2.39 -24.56
N ALA A 221 7.25 2.78 -23.73
CA ALA A 221 7.30 4.03 -23.00
C ALA A 221 6.52 3.96 -21.68
N VAL A 222 6.73 4.96 -20.85
CA VAL A 222 5.93 5.22 -19.64
C VAL A 222 5.25 6.57 -19.79
N ARG A 223 3.97 6.66 -19.48
CA ARG A 223 3.24 7.91 -19.42
C ARG A 223 2.90 8.27 -17.98
N LEU A 224 3.30 9.45 -17.57
CA LEU A 224 3.06 9.99 -16.23
C LEU A 224 1.95 11.04 -16.30
N ASN A 225 1.02 10.98 -15.34
CA ASN A 225 -0.07 11.96 -15.18
C ASN A 225 -0.86 12.21 -16.48
N GLY A 226 -0.96 11.21 -17.36
CA GLY A 226 -1.65 11.29 -18.64
C GLY A 226 -0.97 12.15 -19.71
N SER A 227 0.13 12.85 -19.41
CA SER A 227 0.73 13.83 -20.32
C SER A 227 2.22 13.65 -20.60
N VAL A 228 3.03 13.32 -19.60
CA VAL A 228 4.48 13.22 -19.73
C VAL A 228 4.87 11.83 -20.18
N LYS A 229 5.50 11.68 -21.35
CA LYS A 229 5.94 10.40 -21.91
C LYS A 229 7.45 10.27 -21.79
N LEU A 230 7.90 9.16 -21.19
CA LEU A 230 9.30 8.79 -21.01
C LEU A 230 9.58 7.50 -21.78
N SER A 231 10.66 7.48 -22.57
CA SER A 231 11.12 6.31 -23.32
C SER A 231 12.50 5.80 -22.86
N ASP A 232 13.15 6.53 -21.97
CA ASP A 232 14.48 6.20 -21.48
C ASP A 232 14.35 5.30 -20.25
N PHE A 233 14.78 4.06 -20.40
CA PHE A 233 14.76 3.07 -19.33
C PHE A 233 16.18 2.82 -18.81
N THR A 234 16.34 2.79 -17.50
CA THR A 234 17.59 2.38 -16.85
C THR A 234 17.74 0.87 -16.90
N THR A 235 16.65 0.14 -16.69
CA THR A 235 16.58 -1.32 -16.80
C THR A 235 15.28 -1.71 -17.45
N LYS A 236 15.34 -2.62 -18.43
CA LYS A 236 14.16 -3.22 -19.06
C LYS A 236 14.47 -4.66 -19.41
N ALA A 237 14.03 -5.61 -18.58
CA ALA A 237 14.35 -7.02 -18.72
C ALA A 237 13.30 -7.95 -18.12
N GLY A 238 13.16 -9.15 -18.71
CA GLY A 238 12.51 -10.27 -18.08
C GLY A 238 13.51 -11.03 -17.20
N GLN A 239 13.17 -11.26 -15.95
CA GLN A 239 13.96 -12.04 -15.00
C GLN A 239 13.12 -13.17 -14.43
N GLY A 240 13.34 -14.40 -14.89
CA GLY A 240 12.48 -15.53 -14.56
C GLY A 240 11.03 -15.21 -15.00
N THR A 241 10.08 -15.36 -14.11
CA THR A 241 8.65 -15.09 -14.37
C THR A 241 8.24 -13.62 -14.13
N THR A 242 9.20 -12.71 -14.04
CA THR A 242 8.95 -11.30 -13.70
C THR A 242 9.52 -10.38 -14.76
N THR A 243 8.73 -9.40 -15.20
CA THR A 243 9.20 -8.27 -16.00
C THR A 243 9.60 -7.13 -15.09
N ILE A 244 10.81 -6.61 -15.25
CA ILE A 244 11.32 -5.46 -14.51
C ILE A 244 11.55 -4.30 -15.48
N VAL A 245 10.98 -3.13 -15.14
CA VAL A 245 11.17 -1.88 -15.87
C VAL A 245 11.54 -0.79 -14.87
N GLU A 246 12.72 -0.18 -15.06
CA GLU A 246 13.19 0.94 -14.24
C GLU A 246 13.45 2.17 -15.11
N TYR A 247 13.06 3.33 -14.63
CA TYR A 247 13.27 4.62 -15.27
C TYR A 247 13.41 5.74 -14.23
N GLU A 248 14.10 6.82 -14.62
CA GLU A 248 14.31 7.98 -13.78
C GLU A 248 13.32 9.09 -14.12
N VAL A 249 12.72 9.71 -13.12
CA VAL A 249 11.85 10.89 -13.24
C VAL A 249 12.54 12.06 -12.54
N LYS A 250 12.75 13.15 -13.26
CA LYS A 250 13.37 14.38 -12.74
C LYS A 250 12.31 15.41 -12.33
N PRO A 251 12.59 16.31 -11.36
CA PRO A 251 11.66 17.36 -10.95
C PRO A 251 11.21 18.27 -12.09
N ALA A 252 12.05 18.43 -13.13
CA ALA A 252 11.71 19.21 -14.31
C ALA A 252 10.63 18.56 -15.20
N GLN A 253 10.41 17.24 -15.07
CA GLN A 253 9.44 16.49 -15.86
C GLN A 253 8.07 16.42 -15.16
N ALA A 254 8.08 16.24 -13.84
CA ALA A 254 6.89 16.26 -13.03
C ALA A 254 7.25 16.65 -11.58
N SER A 255 6.47 17.49 -10.93
CA SER A 255 6.63 17.80 -9.49
C SER A 255 6.05 16.73 -8.59
N GLU A 256 5.07 16.00 -9.11
CA GLU A 256 4.42 14.85 -8.45
C GLU A 256 3.93 13.86 -9.51
N ILE A 257 3.87 12.59 -9.13
CA ILE A 257 3.34 11.53 -9.98
C ILE A 257 2.09 10.99 -9.31
N THR A 258 0.93 11.14 -9.98
CA THR A 258 -0.36 10.66 -9.48
C THR A 258 -0.87 9.45 -10.28
N GLN A 259 -0.40 9.30 -11.51
CA GLN A 259 -0.75 8.19 -12.38
C GLN A 259 0.47 7.76 -13.19
N ILE A 260 0.64 6.46 -13.32
CA ILE A 260 1.67 5.86 -14.17
C ILE A 260 1.02 4.82 -15.06
N GLU A 261 1.35 4.90 -16.35
CA GLU A 261 0.90 3.94 -17.35
C GLU A 261 2.11 3.41 -18.11
N LEU A 262 2.25 2.10 -18.21
CA LEU A 262 3.18 1.47 -19.14
C LEU A 262 2.52 1.36 -20.51
N LEU A 263 3.22 1.81 -21.53
CA LEU A 263 2.74 1.83 -22.90
C LEU A 263 3.51 0.84 -23.76
N GLY A 264 2.74 0.07 -24.51
CA GLY A 264 3.24 -0.79 -25.59
C GLY A 264 3.29 -0.09 -26.92
N THR A 265 3.57 -0.85 -27.96
CA THR A 265 3.61 -0.36 -29.35
C THR A 265 2.29 0.30 -29.74
N GLY A 266 2.38 1.50 -30.36
CA GLY A 266 1.21 2.28 -30.75
C GLY A 266 0.45 2.94 -29.60
N ASP A 267 1.16 3.26 -28.50
CA ASP A 267 0.62 3.92 -27.30
C ASP A 267 -0.51 3.12 -26.59
N ARG A 268 -0.55 1.80 -26.83
CA ARG A 268 -1.45 0.90 -26.14
C ARG A 268 -1.10 0.83 -24.66
N VAL A 269 -2.05 1.11 -23.78
CA VAL A 269 -1.85 1.00 -22.33
C VAL A 269 -1.76 -0.47 -21.94
N LEU A 270 -0.63 -0.88 -21.35
CA LEU A 270 -0.38 -2.22 -20.84
C LEU A 270 -0.78 -2.34 -19.36
N THR A 271 -0.36 -1.38 -18.56
CA THR A 271 -0.74 -1.28 -17.14
C THR A 271 -1.02 0.17 -16.79
N ALA A 272 -1.95 0.39 -15.87
CA ALA A 272 -2.25 1.70 -15.30
C ALA A 272 -2.29 1.59 -13.78
N SER A 273 -1.55 2.45 -13.10
CA SER A 273 -1.46 2.46 -11.64
C SER A 273 -1.67 3.89 -11.13
N SER A 274 -2.58 4.05 -10.17
CA SER A 274 -2.72 5.29 -9.42
C SER A 274 -1.77 5.24 -8.24
N VAL A 275 -0.87 6.20 -8.17
CA VAL A 275 0.17 6.31 -7.14
C VAL A 275 0.26 7.76 -6.69
N TYR A 276 0.94 8.01 -5.59
CA TYR A 276 1.32 9.37 -5.27
C TYR A 276 2.80 9.43 -4.85
N ILE A 277 3.62 9.99 -5.72
CA ILE A 277 5.07 10.11 -5.50
C ILE A 277 5.45 11.57 -5.72
N PRO A 278 5.86 12.31 -4.67
CA PRO A 278 6.39 13.65 -4.82
C PRO A 278 7.81 13.58 -5.39
N VAL A 279 8.06 14.36 -6.45
CA VAL A 279 9.35 14.41 -7.15
C VAL A 279 10.08 15.70 -6.77
N THR A 280 10.69 15.72 -5.60
CA THR A 280 11.53 16.84 -5.13
C THR A 280 12.99 16.73 -5.60
N GLU A 281 13.42 15.50 -5.89
CA GLU A 281 14.72 15.13 -6.44
C GLU A 281 14.48 14.09 -7.53
N ALA A 282 15.52 13.68 -8.26
CA ALA A 282 15.40 12.60 -9.24
C ALA A 282 14.96 11.29 -8.54
N VAL A 283 13.85 10.71 -8.99
CA VAL A 283 13.26 9.48 -8.44
C VAL A 283 13.39 8.37 -9.45
N ILE A 284 13.93 7.21 -9.03
CA ILE A 284 13.98 6.01 -9.86
C ILE A 284 12.74 5.18 -9.53
N CYS A 285 11.82 5.06 -10.49
CA CYS A 285 10.65 4.20 -10.38
C CYS A 285 10.95 2.80 -10.91
N LYS A 286 10.51 1.77 -10.19
CA LYS A 286 10.66 0.37 -10.57
C LYS A 286 9.29 -0.29 -10.68
N HIS A 287 8.97 -0.84 -11.84
CA HIS A 287 7.82 -1.69 -12.06
C HIS A 287 8.25 -3.14 -12.04
N SER A 288 7.48 -3.96 -11.34
CA SER A 288 7.65 -5.41 -11.30
C SER A 288 6.31 -6.06 -11.65
N ILE A 289 6.25 -6.72 -12.80
CA ILE A 289 5.07 -7.46 -13.27
C ILE A 289 5.37 -8.93 -13.11
N ASN A 290 4.68 -9.60 -12.18
CA ASN A 290 4.86 -11.02 -11.92
C ASN A 290 3.81 -11.83 -12.69
N PHE A 291 4.27 -12.83 -13.42
CA PHE A 291 3.41 -13.80 -14.09
C PHE A 291 3.32 -15.06 -13.24
N LYS A 292 2.10 -15.41 -12.85
CA LYS A 292 1.80 -16.55 -11.97
C LYS A 292 0.75 -17.43 -12.63
N GLU A 293 0.78 -18.70 -12.30
CA GLU A 293 -0.33 -19.61 -12.59
C GLU A 293 -1.48 -19.32 -11.63
N GLY A 294 -2.72 -19.38 -12.13
CA GLY A 294 -3.92 -19.28 -11.30
C GLY A 294 -4.16 -20.55 -10.47
N GLU A 295 -4.75 -20.37 -9.31
CA GLU A 295 -5.20 -21.46 -8.41
C GLU A 295 -6.49 -22.12 -8.92
#